data_7db214104f3eefcf0ae5ecd453323d7a
#
_entry.id   7db214104f3eefcf0ae5ecd453323d7a
#
_cell.length_a   1.000
_cell.length_b   1.000
_cell.length_c   1.000
_cell.angle_alpha   90.00
_cell.angle_beta   90.00
_cell.angle_gamma   90.00
#
_symmetry.space_group_name_H-M   'P 1'
#
loop_
_entity.id
_entity.type
_entity.pdbx_description
1 polymer ?
#
loop_
_entity_poly.entity_id
_entity_poly.type
_entity_poly.pdbx_seq_one_letter_code
_entity_poly.pdbx_strand_id
1 'polypeptide(L)'
;SIADPDCRRKVTEKLNTERLFFSNRDFIGSFIYEKRLNLVFRYYHENLLSLLGGVYLVEFADCKRAALGLIAACAECGAGADMGVLLLNDRNINITREGEVQFNYFLDFSQWQPGIEEQRYYQEVAQKVFGILELNYKGKYETPDSYPGEIGRF
;
A
#
# COMPACT_ATOMS: atom_id res chain seq x y z
N SER A 1 11.95 -6.50 -10.24
CA SER A 1 13.16 -7.38 -10.14
C SER A 1 14.28 -6.71 -9.36
N ILE A 2 15.07 -7.50 -8.63
CA ILE A 2 16.13 -7.05 -7.74
C ILE A 2 17.48 -7.46 -8.35
N ALA A 3 18.27 -6.47 -8.76
CA ALA A 3 19.60 -6.67 -9.35
C ALA A 3 20.72 -6.62 -8.31
N ASP A 4 20.59 -5.73 -7.31
CA ASP A 4 21.59 -5.55 -6.26
C ASP A 4 21.80 -6.85 -5.47
N PRO A 5 23.05 -7.35 -5.36
CA PRO A 5 23.33 -8.65 -4.73
C PRO A 5 22.97 -8.70 -3.25
N ASP A 6 23.19 -7.62 -2.51
CA ASP A 6 22.94 -7.55 -1.06
C ASP A 6 21.44 -7.49 -0.78
N CYS A 7 20.72 -6.64 -1.51
CA CYS A 7 19.27 -6.57 -1.43
C CYS A 7 18.65 -7.92 -1.82
N ARG A 8 19.10 -8.54 -2.91
CA ARG A 8 18.65 -9.86 -3.35
C ARG A 8 18.84 -10.93 -2.26
N ARG A 9 20.02 -10.98 -1.62
CA ARG A 9 20.32 -11.92 -0.54
C ARG A 9 19.35 -11.74 0.62
N LYS A 10 19.18 -10.51 1.10
CA LYS A 10 18.27 -10.18 2.22
C LYS A 10 16.82 -10.51 1.92
N VAL A 11 16.34 -10.20 0.70
CA VAL A 11 14.96 -10.52 0.31
C VAL A 11 14.77 -12.03 0.16
N THR A 12 15.75 -12.75 -0.39
CA THR A 12 15.70 -14.21 -0.48
C THR A 12 15.64 -14.86 0.92
N GLU A 13 16.43 -14.33 1.87
CA GLU A 13 16.40 -14.77 3.25
C GLU A 13 15.00 -14.56 3.87
N LYS A 14 14.41 -13.38 3.73
CA LYS A 14 13.04 -13.10 4.20
C LYS A 14 11.98 -14.00 3.57
N LEU A 15 12.09 -14.29 2.28
CA LEU A 15 11.19 -15.22 1.61
C LEU A 15 11.23 -16.62 2.24
N ASN A 16 12.43 -17.08 2.62
CA ASN A 16 12.63 -18.42 3.13
C ASN A 16 12.35 -18.54 4.63
N THR A 17 12.77 -17.57 5.44
CA THR A 17 12.72 -17.62 6.91
C THR A 17 11.46 -17.00 7.47
N GLU A 18 11.07 -15.81 6.97
CA GLU A 18 9.90 -15.07 7.46
C GLU A 18 8.63 -15.37 6.65
N ARG A 19 8.73 -16.23 5.64
CA ARG A 19 7.62 -16.57 4.73
C ARG A 19 6.96 -15.34 4.12
N LEU A 20 7.79 -14.35 3.74
CA LEU A 20 7.34 -13.10 3.13
C LEU A 20 6.39 -13.39 1.96
N PHE A 21 5.23 -12.73 1.94
CA PHE A 21 4.17 -12.91 0.96
C PHE A 21 3.48 -14.29 0.91
N PHE A 22 3.80 -15.25 1.75
CA PHE A 22 3.21 -16.60 1.67
C PHE A 22 1.70 -16.62 1.90
N SER A 23 1.19 -15.73 2.75
CA SER A 23 -0.26 -15.56 2.98
C SER A 23 -0.93 -14.64 1.95
N ASN A 24 -0.15 -14.04 1.05
CA ASN A 24 -0.63 -13.07 0.08
C ASN A 24 -1.28 -13.78 -1.12
N ARG A 25 -2.56 -13.55 -1.35
CA ARG A 25 -3.32 -14.13 -2.46
C ARG A 25 -2.85 -13.71 -3.85
N ASP A 26 -2.12 -12.60 -3.94
CA ASP A 26 -1.64 -12.04 -5.19
C ASP A 26 -0.21 -12.48 -5.53
N PHE A 27 0.51 -13.06 -4.57
CA PHE A 27 1.84 -13.59 -4.80
C PHE A 27 1.76 -14.90 -5.58
N ILE A 28 2.37 -14.91 -6.77
CA ILE A 28 2.39 -16.08 -7.66
C ILE A 28 3.65 -16.91 -7.41
N GLY A 29 4.79 -16.25 -7.16
CA GLY A 29 6.05 -16.93 -6.90
C GLY A 29 7.27 -16.04 -7.12
N SER A 30 8.44 -16.65 -7.02
CA SER A 30 9.71 -16.00 -7.27
C SER A 30 10.66 -16.89 -8.07
N PHE A 31 11.53 -16.28 -8.86
CA PHE A 31 12.58 -16.99 -9.60
C PHE A 31 13.80 -16.09 -9.82
N ILE A 32 14.96 -16.72 -10.08
CA ILE A 32 16.18 -16.01 -10.44
C ILE A 32 16.39 -16.14 -11.96
N TYR A 33 16.54 -15.01 -12.62
CA TYR A 33 16.89 -14.92 -14.02
C TYR A 33 17.95 -13.84 -14.23
N GLU A 34 19.00 -14.14 -14.96
CA GLU A 34 20.14 -13.23 -15.23
C GLU A 34 20.69 -12.56 -13.96
N LYS A 35 20.89 -13.35 -12.90
CA LYS A 35 21.35 -12.88 -11.58
C LYS A 35 20.39 -11.87 -10.89
N ARG A 36 19.15 -11.78 -11.34
CA ARG A 36 18.11 -10.94 -10.72
C ARG A 36 17.06 -11.81 -10.04
N LEU A 37 16.68 -11.45 -8.84
CA LEU A 37 15.51 -12.05 -8.18
C LEU A 37 14.26 -11.36 -8.71
N ASN A 38 13.34 -12.14 -9.25
CA ASN A 38 12.05 -11.67 -9.73
C ASN A 38 10.97 -12.19 -8.79
N LEU A 39 10.16 -11.28 -8.28
CA LEU A 39 8.94 -11.56 -7.53
C LEU A 39 7.77 -11.34 -8.49
N VAL A 40 6.86 -12.29 -8.55
CA VAL A 40 5.72 -12.27 -9.48
C VAL A 40 4.43 -12.16 -8.70
N PHE A 41 3.64 -11.15 -9.03
CA PHE A 41 2.36 -10.85 -8.41
C PHE A 41 1.29 -10.63 -9.48
N ARG A 42 0.03 -10.78 -9.08
CA ARG A 42 -1.11 -10.35 -9.88
C ARG A 42 -1.07 -8.83 -10.06
N TYR A 43 -1.50 -8.34 -11.20
CA TYR A 43 -1.53 -6.92 -11.53
C TYR A 43 -2.97 -6.40 -11.64
N TYR A 44 -3.21 -5.22 -11.09
CA TYR A 44 -4.46 -4.48 -11.18
C TYR A 44 -4.24 -3.16 -11.92
N HIS A 45 -5.23 -2.70 -12.69
CA HIS A 45 -5.09 -1.60 -13.63
C HIS A 45 -5.41 -0.21 -13.05
N GLU A 46 -6.16 -0.15 -11.98
CA GLU A 46 -6.67 1.10 -11.41
C GLU A 46 -5.75 1.59 -10.27
N ASN A 47 -5.40 2.87 -10.29
CA ASN A 47 -4.54 3.48 -9.28
C ASN A 47 -5.33 4.40 -8.35
N LEU A 48 -5.00 4.39 -7.07
CA LEU A 48 -5.64 5.20 -6.04
C LEU A 48 -5.66 6.68 -6.40
N LEU A 49 -4.51 7.29 -6.76
CA LEU A 49 -4.47 8.73 -7.05
C LEU A 49 -5.23 9.10 -8.32
N SER A 50 -5.17 8.30 -9.35
CA SER A 50 -5.92 8.56 -10.58
C SER A 50 -7.42 8.45 -10.36
N LEU A 51 -7.85 7.54 -9.48
CA LEU A 51 -9.25 7.39 -9.09
C LEU A 51 -9.70 8.49 -8.13
N LEU A 52 -8.84 8.87 -7.18
CA LEU A 52 -9.12 9.92 -6.21
C LEU A 52 -9.12 11.32 -6.82
N GLY A 53 -8.34 11.55 -7.87
CA GLY A 53 -8.41 12.75 -8.70
C GLY A 53 -9.61 12.79 -9.64
N GLY A 54 -10.38 11.69 -9.71
CA GLY A 54 -11.50 11.48 -10.61
C GLY A 54 -12.85 11.38 -9.92
N VAL A 55 -13.83 10.94 -10.66
CA VAL A 55 -15.27 10.99 -10.36
C VAL A 55 -15.74 9.97 -9.29
N TYR A 56 -14.89 9.05 -8.83
CA TYR A 56 -15.35 7.84 -8.12
C TYR A 56 -15.49 7.98 -6.61
N LEU A 57 -14.74 8.86 -5.97
CA LEU A 57 -14.84 9.09 -4.52
C LEU A 57 -15.42 10.48 -4.23
N VAL A 58 -16.67 10.68 -4.63
CA VAL A 58 -17.37 11.97 -4.51
C VAL A 58 -17.97 12.13 -3.11
N GLU A 59 -18.32 11.04 -2.45
CA GLU A 59 -18.98 11.03 -1.16
C GLU A 59 -18.04 10.55 -0.05
N PHE A 60 -18.24 11.08 1.16
CA PHE A 60 -17.47 10.64 2.33
C PHE A 60 -17.60 9.14 2.61
N ALA A 61 -18.76 8.56 2.33
CA ALA A 61 -19.00 7.13 2.46
C ALA A 61 -18.05 6.30 1.59
N ASP A 62 -17.73 6.75 0.38
CA ASP A 62 -16.78 6.09 -0.52
C ASP A 62 -15.35 6.24 -0.02
N CYS A 63 -14.97 7.43 0.44
CA CYS A 63 -13.67 7.66 1.07
C CYS A 63 -13.48 6.76 2.30
N LYS A 64 -14.48 6.64 3.15
CA LYS A 64 -14.46 5.77 4.33
C LYS A 64 -14.30 4.29 3.94
N ARG A 65 -15.03 3.83 2.92
CA ARG A 65 -14.93 2.45 2.42
C ARG A 65 -13.54 2.17 1.89
N ALA A 66 -12.98 3.07 1.09
CA ALA A 66 -11.61 2.96 0.56
C ALA A 66 -10.56 2.98 1.68
N ALA A 67 -10.72 3.85 2.69
CA ALA A 67 -9.83 3.90 3.85
C ALA A 67 -9.83 2.59 4.65
N LEU A 68 -11.00 2.02 4.92
CA LEU A 68 -11.14 0.71 5.57
C LEU A 68 -10.56 -0.41 4.70
N GLY A 69 -10.79 -0.35 3.39
CA GLY A 69 -10.22 -1.28 2.42
C GLY A 69 -8.70 -1.25 2.41
N LEU A 70 -8.08 -0.06 2.52
CA LEU A 70 -6.63 0.06 2.62
C LEU A 70 -6.09 -0.59 3.90
N ILE A 71 -6.74 -0.37 5.04
CA ILE A 71 -6.35 -1.01 6.31
C ILE A 71 -6.41 -2.54 6.17
N ALA A 72 -7.49 -3.07 5.61
CA ALA A 72 -7.64 -4.51 5.38
C ALA A 72 -6.55 -5.05 4.44
N ALA A 73 -6.29 -4.37 3.31
CA ALA A 73 -5.27 -4.76 2.36
C ALA A 73 -3.86 -4.75 2.99
N CYS A 74 -3.55 -3.77 3.86
CA CYS A 74 -2.30 -3.72 4.62
C CYS A 74 -2.16 -4.89 5.60
N ALA A 75 -3.25 -5.29 6.27
CA ALA A 75 -3.24 -6.41 7.20
C ALA A 75 -3.06 -7.77 6.48
N GLU A 76 -3.59 -7.90 5.26
CA GLU A 76 -3.60 -9.14 4.50
C GLU A 76 -2.38 -9.30 3.56
N CYS A 77 -1.61 -8.24 3.31
CA CYS A 77 -0.56 -8.28 2.30
C CYS A 77 0.62 -9.21 2.63
N GLY A 78 0.83 -9.58 3.89
CA GLY A 78 1.92 -10.48 4.31
C GLY A 78 3.33 -9.94 4.01
N ALA A 79 3.47 -8.62 3.91
CA ALA A 79 4.71 -7.97 3.47
C ALA A 79 5.71 -7.69 4.60
N GLY A 80 5.26 -7.70 5.86
CA GLY A 80 6.04 -7.15 6.98
C GLY A 80 6.17 -5.62 6.87
N ALA A 81 6.65 -4.97 7.93
CA ALA A 81 6.67 -3.51 8.02
C ALA A 81 7.56 -2.85 6.96
N ASP A 82 8.77 -3.36 6.76
CA ASP A 82 9.76 -2.79 5.84
C ASP A 82 9.38 -2.90 4.35
N MET A 83 8.68 -3.97 3.97
CA MET A 83 8.12 -4.11 2.62
C MET A 83 6.77 -3.42 2.50
N GLY A 84 5.98 -3.41 3.58
CA GLY A 84 4.69 -2.75 3.64
C GLY A 84 4.77 -1.26 3.32
N VAL A 85 5.80 -0.57 3.81
CA VAL A 85 6.05 0.84 3.49
C VAL A 85 6.23 1.07 1.98
N LEU A 86 6.89 0.15 1.26
CA LEU A 86 7.04 0.26 -0.18
C LEU A 86 5.70 0.11 -0.93
N LEU A 87 4.76 -0.65 -0.36
CA LEU A 87 3.42 -0.83 -0.93
C LEU A 87 2.55 0.42 -0.81
N LEU A 88 2.83 1.30 0.14
CA LEU A 88 2.07 2.55 0.35
C LEU A 88 2.36 3.63 -0.71
N ASN A 89 3.24 3.36 -1.67
CA ASN A 89 3.37 4.22 -2.85
C ASN A 89 2.06 4.21 -3.65
N ASP A 90 1.58 5.39 -4.06
CA ASP A 90 0.28 5.55 -4.70
C ASP A 90 0.09 4.72 -5.97
N ARG A 91 1.18 4.44 -6.70
CA ARG A 91 1.15 3.57 -7.89
C ARG A 91 0.82 2.11 -7.57
N ASN A 92 0.96 1.71 -6.30
CA ASN A 92 0.68 0.35 -5.84
C ASN A 92 -0.74 0.20 -5.30
N ILE A 93 -1.46 1.29 -5.06
CA ILE A 93 -2.78 1.25 -4.43
C ILE A 93 -3.84 1.44 -5.51
N ASN A 94 -4.69 0.44 -5.66
CA ASN A 94 -5.84 0.49 -6.56
C ASN A 94 -7.13 0.48 -5.77
N ILE A 95 -8.10 1.26 -6.23
CA ILE A 95 -9.46 1.23 -5.69
C ILE A 95 -10.40 0.83 -6.82
N THR A 96 -11.18 -0.22 -6.61
CA THR A 96 -12.23 -0.62 -7.52
C THR A 96 -13.42 0.32 -7.41
N ARG A 97 -14.37 0.22 -8.37
CA ARG A 97 -15.62 0.98 -8.32
C ARG A 97 -16.47 0.66 -7.08
N GLU A 98 -16.33 -0.56 -6.56
CA GLU A 98 -17.00 -1.02 -5.35
C GLU A 98 -16.31 -0.54 -4.07
N GLY A 99 -15.17 0.18 -4.18
CA GLY A 99 -14.40 0.70 -3.07
C GLY A 99 -13.47 -0.33 -2.42
N GLU A 100 -13.21 -1.45 -3.08
CA GLU A 100 -12.21 -2.40 -2.63
C GLU A 100 -10.81 -1.88 -2.91
N VAL A 101 -9.87 -2.11 -2.00
CA VAL A 101 -8.47 -1.74 -2.16
C VAL A 101 -7.63 -2.98 -2.43
N GLN A 102 -6.79 -2.88 -3.44
CA GLN A 102 -5.90 -3.95 -3.86
C GLN A 102 -4.53 -3.37 -4.19
N PHE A 103 -3.46 -4.10 -3.86
CA PHE A 103 -2.11 -3.66 -4.17
C PHE A 103 -1.62 -4.17 -5.52
N ASN A 104 -0.95 -3.27 -6.28
CA ASN A 104 0.09 -3.68 -7.22
C ASN A 104 1.43 -3.71 -6.49
N TYR A 105 2.31 -4.60 -6.89
CA TYR A 105 3.57 -4.84 -6.18
C TYR A 105 4.76 -4.30 -6.99
N PHE A 106 4.69 -3.02 -7.38
CA PHE A 106 5.83 -2.28 -7.95
C PHE A 106 6.78 -1.85 -6.84
N LEU A 107 7.46 -2.82 -6.25
CA LEU A 107 8.37 -2.59 -5.15
C LEU A 107 9.66 -1.95 -5.64
N ASP A 108 9.90 -0.70 -5.24
CA ASP A 108 11.14 -0.01 -5.53
C ASP A 108 12.16 -0.30 -4.41
N PHE A 109 12.98 -1.31 -4.63
CA PHE A 109 13.98 -1.73 -3.66
C PHE A 109 15.13 -0.72 -3.47
N SER A 110 15.24 0.31 -4.30
CA SER A 110 16.17 1.43 -4.06
C SER A 110 15.75 2.26 -2.83
N GLN A 111 14.46 2.23 -2.50
CA GLN A 111 13.87 2.89 -1.34
C GLN A 111 13.74 1.95 -0.12
N TRP A 112 14.13 0.70 -0.26
CA TRP A 112 13.95 -0.27 0.81
C TRP A 112 14.91 -0.03 1.97
N GLN A 113 14.34 0.11 3.15
CA GLN A 113 15.06 0.25 4.41
C GLN A 113 14.74 -0.97 5.29
N PRO A 114 15.62 -1.99 5.33
CA PRO A 114 15.38 -3.15 6.16
C PRO A 114 15.40 -2.78 7.65
N GLY A 115 14.50 -3.38 8.43
CA GLY A 115 14.40 -3.13 9.87
C GLY A 115 13.57 -1.90 10.25
N ILE A 116 12.68 -1.42 9.38
CA ILE A 116 11.67 -0.43 9.76
C ILE A 116 10.79 -1.02 10.86
N GLU A 117 10.63 -0.28 11.96
CA GLU A 117 9.75 -0.66 13.05
C GLU A 117 8.27 -0.64 12.62
N GLU A 118 7.49 -1.55 13.18
CA GLU A 118 6.04 -1.62 12.91
C GLU A 118 5.32 -0.31 13.22
N GLN A 119 5.72 0.39 14.26
CA GLN A 119 5.14 1.69 14.62
C GLN A 119 5.26 2.70 13.47
N ARG A 120 6.40 2.76 12.80
CA ARG A 120 6.59 3.65 11.64
C ARG A 120 5.69 3.22 10.49
N TYR A 121 5.59 1.93 10.23
CA TYR A 121 4.68 1.41 9.20
C TYR A 121 3.23 1.81 9.47
N TYR A 122 2.75 1.65 10.71
CA TYR A 122 1.39 2.07 11.07
C TYR A 122 1.16 3.57 10.95
N GLN A 123 2.17 4.40 11.23
CA GLN A 123 2.10 5.85 10.99
C GLN A 123 1.93 6.19 9.51
N GLU A 124 2.68 5.53 8.64
CA GLU A 124 2.56 5.71 7.18
C GLU A 124 1.17 5.26 6.67
N VAL A 125 0.66 4.13 7.18
CA VAL A 125 -0.71 3.67 6.88
C VAL A 125 -1.73 4.70 7.34
N ALA A 126 -1.62 5.20 8.57
CA ALA A 126 -2.54 6.21 9.11
C ALA A 126 -2.53 7.50 8.28
N GLN A 127 -1.36 7.98 7.87
CA GLN A 127 -1.25 9.15 6.99
C GLN A 127 -1.94 8.92 5.65
N LYS A 128 -1.78 7.74 5.06
CA LYS A 128 -2.43 7.40 3.80
C LYS A 128 -3.95 7.31 3.96
N VAL A 129 -4.43 6.67 5.02
CA VAL A 129 -5.86 6.60 5.38
C VAL A 129 -6.45 7.99 5.54
N PHE A 130 -5.76 8.85 6.31
CA PHE A 130 -6.20 10.23 6.50
C PHE A 130 -6.29 11.00 5.17
N GLY A 131 -5.28 10.87 4.31
CA GLY A 131 -5.30 11.47 2.98
C GLY A 131 -6.48 11.02 2.12
N ILE A 132 -6.93 9.77 2.24
CA ILE A 132 -8.13 9.27 1.55
C ILE A 132 -9.40 9.93 2.11
N LEU A 133 -9.51 10.03 3.44
CA LEU A 133 -10.67 10.65 4.09
C LEU A 133 -10.80 12.14 3.79
N GLU A 134 -9.65 12.84 3.64
CA GLU A 134 -9.62 14.26 3.30
C GLU A 134 -10.10 14.59 1.88
N LEU A 135 -10.10 13.64 0.97
CA LEU A 135 -10.34 13.92 -0.46
C LEU A 135 -11.66 14.61 -0.74
N ASN A 136 -12.70 14.24 -0.02
CA ASN A 136 -14.01 14.88 -0.16
C ASN A 136 -14.03 16.31 0.39
N TYR A 137 -13.14 16.63 1.30
CA TYR A 137 -13.09 17.91 2.01
C TYR A 137 -11.94 18.80 1.55
N LYS A 138 -11.02 18.28 0.74
CA LYS A 138 -9.84 19.01 0.26
C LYS A 138 -10.27 20.28 -0.48
N GLY A 139 -9.77 21.42 -0.01
CA GLY A 139 -10.15 22.74 -0.54
C GLY A 139 -11.45 23.31 0.01
N LYS A 140 -12.20 22.59 0.85
CA LYS A 140 -13.41 23.11 1.52
C LYS A 140 -13.12 23.68 2.91
N TYR A 141 -12.02 23.20 3.53
CA TYR A 141 -11.63 23.58 4.89
C TYR A 141 -10.15 23.96 4.93
N GLU A 142 -9.81 24.99 5.71
CA GLU A 142 -8.43 25.52 5.75
C GLU A 142 -7.49 24.71 6.64
N THR A 143 -8.03 24.06 7.68
CA THR A 143 -7.26 23.27 8.64
C THR A 143 -7.97 21.96 8.98
N PRO A 144 -7.24 20.91 9.44
CA PRO A 144 -7.84 19.66 9.91
C PRO A 144 -8.84 19.84 11.05
N ASP A 145 -8.63 20.83 11.92
CA ASP A 145 -9.51 21.13 13.05
C ASP A 145 -10.89 21.65 12.61
N SER A 146 -10.98 22.17 11.38
CA SER A 146 -12.24 22.63 10.79
C SER A 146 -13.04 21.53 10.10
N TYR A 147 -12.52 20.31 10.05
CA TYR A 147 -13.21 19.17 9.43
C TYR A 147 -14.42 18.72 10.26
N PRO A 148 -15.44 18.18 9.60
CA PRO A 148 -16.57 17.59 10.33
C PRO A 148 -16.12 16.55 11.34
N GLY A 149 -16.81 16.49 12.47
CA GLY A 149 -16.49 15.55 13.57
C GLY A 149 -16.47 14.08 13.21
N GLU A 150 -17.00 13.71 12.03
CA GLU A 150 -16.93 12.37 11.46
C GLU A 150 -15.49 12.00 11.06
N ILE A 151 -14.70 12.96 10.55
CA ILE A 151 -13.28 12.75 10.23
C ILE A 151 -12.43 12.78 11.50
N GLY A 152 -12.72 13.71 12.42
CA GLY A 152 -11.98 13.83 13.67
C GLY A 152 -12.12 12.63 14.62
N ARG A 153 -13.04 11.69 14.36
CA ARG A 153 -13.25 10.46 15.12
C ARG A 153 -12.60 9.23 14.47
N PHE A 154 -12.07 9.38 13.29
CA PHE A 154 -11.45 8.28 12.55
C PHE A 154 -9.95 8.18 12.86
#